data_44a4427ef47e5a29ffcdafef44ecb7e0
#
_entry.id   44a4427ef47e5a29ffcdafef44ecb7e0
#
_cell.length_a   1.000
_cell.length_b   1.000
_cell.length_c   1.000
_cell.angle_alpha   90.00
_cell.angle_beta   90.00
_cell.angle_gamma   90.00
#
_symmetry.space_group_name_H-M   'P 1'
#
loop_
_entity.id
_entity.type
_entity.pdbx_description
1 polymer ?
#
loop_
_entity_poly.entity_id
_entity_poly.type
_entity_poly.pdbx_seq_one_letter_code
_entity_poly.pdbx_strand_id
1 'polypeptide(L)'
;IKHDYLFNLSTIILGIFFFLFFFRKIKNIKKEFYNYFLIFSILAIFIIVGKNHDDFPYYHFPYASILTEYSHPIGLGQLNNGFRNPSSIFFISSMFYLPKVSYYLFHITPAFILGFANLLLIEKIFDRNIFKKDKFINLLSLIFFIFLNIFFYRLAEHGTDRSGMILIIICIILLFYIINNSSNIFINENKDNMKLFSISLCLLVTLKPFYLIYIPLLVIFFFH
;
A
#
# COMPACT_ATOMS: atom_id res chain seq x y z
N ILE A 1 -15.94 12.53 9.75
CA ILE A 1 -16.72 12.40 8.49
C ILE A 1 -17.24 10.99 8.43
N LYS A 2 -18.49 10.82 7.99
CA LYS A 2 -19.10 9.52 7.72
C LYS A 2 -18.70 9.06 6.31
N HIS A 3 -18.28 7.80 6.18
CA HIS A 3 -17.91 7.20 4.89
C HIS A 3 -19.15 6.63 4.18
N ASP A 4 -20.15 7.47 3.95
CA ASP A 4 -21.35 7.07 3.21
C ASP A 4 -21.09 6.98 1.69
N TYR A 5 -22.09 6.48 0.95
CA TYR A 5 -21.98 6.29 -0.49
C TYR A 5 -21.59 7.55 -1.26
N LEU A 6 -22.15 8.70 -0.88
CA LEU A 6 -21.89 9.96 -1.59
C LEU A 6 -20.44 10.41 -1.37
N PHE A 7 -19.98 10.40 -0.13
CA PHE A 7 -18.60 10.75 0.22
C PHE A 7 -17.60 9.81 -0.47
N ASN A 8 -17.84 8.50 -0.39
CA ASN A 8 -16.96 7.50 -0.95
C ASN A 8 -16.86 7.60 -2.48
N LEU A 9 -18.02 7.68 -3.16
CA LEU A 9 -18.07 7.81 -4.61
C LEU A 9 -17.36 9.09 -5.09
N SER A 10 -17.62 10.21 -4.41
CA SER A 10 -16.98 11.49 -4.74
C SER A 10 -15.46 11.42 -4.57
N THR A 11 -14.98 10.81 -3.49
CA THR A 11 -13.55 10.66 -3.22
C THR A 11 -12.87 9.75 -4.23
N ILE A 12 -13.50 8.63 -4.60
CA ILE A 12 -12.96 7.71 -5.60
C ILE A 12 -12.92 8.36 -6.98
N ILE A 13 -13.98 9.08 -7.39
CA ILE A 13 -14.00 9.80 -8.67
C ILE A 13 -12.88 10.85 -8.72
N LEU A 14 -12.68 11.59 -7.63
CA LEU A 14 -11.61 12.57 -7.51
C LEU A 14 -10.23 11.88 -7.60
N GLY A 15 -10.05 10.75 -6.92
CA GLY A 15 -8.84 9.93 -6.99
C GLY A 15 -8.55 9.43 -8.40
N ILE A 16 -9.55 8.90 -9.11
CA ILE A 16 -9.43 8.47 -10.51
C ILE A 16 -9.06 9.66 -11.41
N PHE A 17 -9.70 10.82 -11.21
CA PHE A 17 -9.39 12.03 -11.98
C PHE A 17 -7.92 12.43 -11.83
N PHE A 18 -7.41 12.52 -10.60
CA PHE A 18 -6.00 12.84 -10.35
C PHE A 18 -5.06 11.75 -10.90
N PHE A 19 -5.40 10.47 -10.73
CA PHE A 19 -4.62 9.39 -11.30
C PHE A 19 -4.48 9.54 -12.81
N LEU A 20 -5.59 9.73 -13.54
CA LEU A 20 -5.57 9.92 -14.98
C LEU A 20 -4.82 11.19 -15.40
N PHE A 21 -4.96 12.28 -14.63
CA PHE A 21 -4.24 13.53 -14.89
C PHE A 21 -2.72 13.34 -14.80
N PHE A 22 -2.22 12.66 -13.77
CA PHE A 22 -0.80 12.38 -13.61
C PHE A 22 -0.33 11.28 -14.57
N PHE A 23 -1.15 10.27 -14.83
CA PHE A 23 -0.84 9.16 -15.71
C PHE A 23 -0.58 9.61 -17.15
N ARG A 24 -1.24 10.68 -17.61
CA ARG A 24 -0.99 11.29 -18.94
C ARG A 24 0.45 11.76 -19.15
N LYS A 25 1.20 12.00 -18.10
CA LYS A 25 2.61 12.46 -18.15
C LYS A 25 3.60 11.31 -18.35
N ILE A 26 3.15 10.07 -18.30
CA ILE A 26 4.00 8.88 -18.43
C ILE A 26 4.29 8.62 -19.92
N LYS A 27 5.59 8.54 -20.26
CA LYS A 27 6.03 8.40 -21.66
C LYS A 27 5.49 7.13 -22.36
N ASN A 28 5.38 6.01 -21.65
CA ASN A 28 4.95 4.71 -22.20
C ASN A 28 3.62 4.25 -21.60
N ILE A 29 2.61 5.10 -21.65
CA ILE A 29 1.31 4.90 -20.98
C ILE A 29 0.66 3.54 -21.25
N LYS A 30 0.76 3.03 -22.49
CA LYS A 30 0.16 1.73 -22.86
C LYS A 30 0.83 0.55 -22.14
N LYS A 31 2.16 0.57 -22.03
CA LYS A 31 2.93 -0.46 -21.34
C LYS A 31 2.64 -0.44 -19.83
N GLU A 32 2.64 0.75 -19.24
CA GLU A 32 2.36 0.89 -17.82
C GLU A 32 0.93 0.46 -17.50
N PHE A 33 -0.05 0.88 -18.30
CA PHE A 33 -1.43 0.45 -18.14
C PHE A 33 -1.58 -1.07 -18.22
N TYR A 34 -0.89 -1.72 -19.17
CA TYR A 34 -0.89 -3.17 -19.29
C TYR A 34 -0.29 -3.85 -18.05
N ASN A 35 0.83 -3.35 -17.53
CA ASN A 35 1.46 -3.86 -16.31
C ASN A 35 0.51 -3.76 -15.10
N TYR A 36 -0.12 -2.60 -14.90
CA TYR A 36 -1.12 -2.40 -13.85
C TYR A 36 -2.28 -3.38 -14.01
N PHE A 37 -2.86 -3.44 -15.20
CA PHE A 37 -3.99 -4.31 -15.47
C PHE A 37 -3.67 -5.78 -15.21
N LEU A 38 -2.51 -6.26 -15.67
CA LEU A 38 -2.08 -7.65 -15.47
C LEU A 38 -1.95 -7.98 -13.97
N ILE A 39 -1.23 -7.16 -13.22
CA ILE A 39 -0.98 -7.40 -11.80
C ILE A 39 -2.29 -7.37 -11.02
N PHE A 40 -3.13 -6.36 -11.20
CA PHE A 40 -4.39 -6.26 -10.48
C PHE A 40 -5.42 -7.33 -10.89
N SER A 41 -5.37 -7.83 -12.13
CA SER A 41 -6.19 -8.98 -12.55
C SER A 41 -5.78 -10.26 -11.83
N ILE A 42 -4.49 -10.49 -11.65
CA ILE A 42 -3.98 -11.64 -10.88
C ILE A 42 -4.39 -11.51 -9.40
N LEU A 43 -4.23 -10.32 -8.82
CA LEU A 43 -4.58 -10.08 -7.42
C LEU A 43 -6.09 -10.23 -7.16
N ALA A 44 -6.94 -9.92 -8.12
CA ALA A 44 -8.39 -10.17 -8.01
C ALA A 44 -8.69 -11.65 -7.79
N ILE A 45 -7.96 -12.57 -8.44
CA ILE A 45 -8.09 -14.01 -8.21
C ILE A 45 -7.72 -14.35 -6.76
N PHE A 46 -6.65 -13.76 -6.22
CA PHE A 46 -6.21 -14.00 -4.85
C PHE A 46 -7.23 -13.50 -3.81
N ILE A 47 -7.96 -12.42 -4.10
CA ILE A 47 -9.06 -11.95 -3.24
C ILE A 47 -10.19 -12.98 -3.20
N ILE A 48 -10.56 -13.54 -4.35
CA ILE A 48 -11.70 -14.48 -4.47
C ILE A 48 -11.38 -15.82 -3.78
N VAL A 49 -10.16 -16.31 -3.93
CA VAL A 49 -9.76 -17.65 -3.44
C VAL A 49 -9.33 -17.62 -1.95
N GLY A 50 -8.98 -16.45 -1.43
CA GLY A 50 -8.47 -16.33 -0.06
C GLY A 50 -9.54 -16.61 1.01
N LYS A 51 -9.12 -17.24 2.12
CA LYS A 51 -9.93 -17.29 3.36
C LYS A 51 -9.75 -16.00 4.14
N ASN A 52 -10.79 -15.59 4.84
CA ASN A 52 -10.69 -14.50 5.80
C ASN A 52 -9.88 -14.95 7.03
N HIS A 53 -9.08 -14.03 7.58
CA HIS A 53 -8.48 -14.20 8.89
C HIS A 53 -9.56 -14.11 9.98
N ASP A 54 -9.36 -14.79 11.12
CA ASP A 54 -10.33 -14.76 12.23
C ASP A 54 -10.59 -13.35 12.76
N ASP A 55 -9.60 -12.48 12.70
CA ASP A 55 -9.73 -11.07 13.07
C ASP A 55 -10.65 -10.27 12.14
N PHE A 56 -10.86 -10.72 10.91
CA PHE A 56 -11.66 -9.99 9.94
C PHE A 56 -13.13 -9.83 10.40
N PRO A 57 -13.87 -10.90 10.75
CA PRO A 57 -15.20 -10.76 11.28
C PRO A 57 -15.22 -10.19 12.69
N TYR A 58 -14.14 -10.36 13.48
CA TYR A 58 -14.08 -9.95 14.87
C TYR A 58 -13.96 -8.43 15.05
N TYR A 59 -13.07 -7.75 14.29
CA TYR A 59 -12.90 -6.31 14.43
C TYR A 59 -12.61 -5.55 13.13
N HIS A 60 -11.96 -6.14 12.09
CA HIS A 60 -11.66 -5.39 10.86
C HIS A 60 -12.94 -4.98 10.14
N PHE A 61 -13.81 -5.94 9.85
CA PHE A 61 -15.08 -5.69 9.18
C PHE A 61 -16.01 -4.82 10.03
N PRO A 62 -16.26 -5.09 11.33
CA PRO A 62 -17.10 -4.23 12.17
C PRO A 62 -16.59 -2.80 12.26
N TYR A 63 -15.27 -2.59 12.42
CA TYR A 63 -14.71 -1.24 12.48
C TYR A 63 -14.97 -0.47 11.17
N ALA A 64 -14.63 -1.05 10.03
CA ALA A 64 -14.85 -0.43 8.73
C ALA A 64 -16.36 -0.17 8.46
N SER A 65 -17.25 -1.07 8.88
CA SER A 65 -18.70 -0.91 8.77
C SER A 65 -19.23 0.24 9.61
N ILE A 66 -18.76 0.38 10.86
CA ILE A 66 -19.13 1.50 11.75
C ILE A 66 -18.79 2.84 11.09
N LEU A 67 -17.65 2.95 10.40
CA LEU A 67 -17.26 4.17 9.68
C LEU A 67 -18.20 4.52 8.52
N THR A 68 -18.93 3.53 7.98
CA THR A 68 -19.92 3.78 6.91
C THR A 68 -21.26 4.26 7.46
N GLU A 69 -21.53 4.02 8.74
CA GLU A 69 -22.81 4.38 9.39
C GLU A 69 -22.69 5.63 10.24
N TYR A 70 -21.54 5.83 10.88
CA TYR A 70 -21.30 6.90 11.85
C TYR A 70 -20.03 7.69 11.51
N SER A 71 -20.01 8.96 11.90
CA SER A 71 -18.78 9.77 11.87
C SER A 71 -17.92 9.38 13.07
N HIS A 72 -16.95 8.52 12.89
CA HIS A 72 -15.95 8.05 13.88
C HIS A 72 -16.33 8.28 15.35
N PRO A 73 -17.15 7.39 15.95
CA PRO A 73 -17.66 7.60 17.31
C PRO A 73 -16.53 7.56 18.35
N ILE A 74 -16.56 8.47 19.31
CA ILE A 74 -15.60 8.48 20.41
C ILE A 74 -15.92 7.27 21.33
N GLY A 75 -14.87 6.60 21.82
CA GLY A 75 -15.01 5.50 22.77
C GLY A 75 -15.20 4.12 22.15
N LEU A 76 -15.02 3.95 20.82
CA LEU A 76 -15.12 2.64 20.17
C LEU A 76 -14.28 1.55 20.85
N GLY A 77 -13.12 1.90 21.39
CA GLY A 77 -12.27 0.97 22.12
C GLY A 77 -12.88 0.40 23.42
N GLN A 78 -13.98 0.95 23.88
CA GLN A 78 -14.76 0.39 25.01
C GLN A 78 -15.65 -0.77 24.55
N LEU A 79 -16.07 -0.78 23.28
CA LEU A 79 -16.94 -1.80 22.71
C LEU A 79 -16.17 -3.07 22.35
N ASN A 80 -14.95 -2.91 21.81
CA ASN A 80 -14.11 -4.03 21.40
C ASN A 80 -12.63 -3.65 21.53
N ASN A 81 -11.83 -4.56 22.08
CA ASN A 81 -10.38 -4.35 22.24
C ASN A 81 -9.68 -4.11 20.92
N GLY A 82 -10.12 -4.73 19.82
CA GLY A 82 -9.60 -4.51 18.48
C GLY A 82 -9.79 -3.09 17.96
N PHE A 83 -10.73 -2.33 18.52
CA PHE A 83 -11.00 -0.94 18.13
C PHE A 83 -10.11 0.09 18.84
N ARG A 84 -9.28 -0.34 19.80
CA ARG A 84 -8.38 0.56 20.54
C ARG A 84 -7.27 1.14 19.68
N ASN A 85 -6.90 0.44 18.62
CA ASN A 85 -5.85 0.87 17.69
C ASN A 85 -6.47 1.25 16.33
N PRO A 86 -6.85 2.52 16.13
CA PRO A 86 -7.34 2.97 14.84
C PRO A 86 -6.24 2.77 13.80
N SER A 87 -6.63 2.32 12.61
CA SER A 87 -5.71 2.06 11.51
C SER A 87 -6.25 2.65 10.22
N SER A 88 -5.36 3.29 9.45
CA SER A 88 -5.70 3.83 8.13
C SER A 88 -6.27 2.78 7.18
N ILE A 89 -5.95 1.50 7.36
CA ILE A 89 -6.49 0.43 6.52
C ILE A 89 -8.01 0.31 6.63
N PHE A 90 -8.58 0.52 7.82
CA PHE A 90 -10.04 0.47 8.02
C PHE A 90 -10.73 1.66 7.39
N PHE A 91 -10.12 2.84 7.50
CA PHE A 91 -10.63 4.06 6.86
C PHE A 91 -10.58 3.94 5.33
N ILE A 92 -9.48 3.45 4.76
CA ILE A 92 -9.38 3.26 3.31
C ILE A 92 -10.33 2.15 2.85
N SER A 93 -10.45 1.04 3.59
CA SER A 93 -11.38 -0.05 3.25
C SER A 93 -12.82 0.41 3.25
N SER A 94 -13.25 1.22 4.24
CA SER A 94 -14.60 1.75 4.31
C SER A 94 -14.94 2.72 3.15
N MET A 95 -13.94 3.34 2.50
CA MET A 95 -14.15 4.15 1.30
C MET A 95 -14.60 3.33 0.09
N PHE A 96 -14.38 2.01 0.10
CA PHE A 96 -14.89 1.10 -0.94
C PHE A 96 -16.31 0.60 -0.68
N TYR A 97 -17.00 1.14 0.33
CA TYR A 97 -18.43 0.95 0.51
C TYR A 97 -19.19 1.75 -0.56
N LEU A 98 -19.63 1.06 -1.61
CA LEU A 98 -20.20 1.68 -2.81
C LEU A 98 -21.62 1.18 -3.07
N PRO A 99 -22.46 1.96 -3.79
CA PRO A 99 -23.79 1.53 -4.19
C PRO A 99 -23.76 0.19 -4.93
N LYS A 100 -24.68 -0.71 -4.58
CA LYS A 100 -24.84 -2.06 -5.15
C LYS A 100 -23.70 -3.05 -4.85
N VAL A 101 -22.54 -2.60 -4.35
CA VAL A 101 -21.39 -3.47 -4.04
C VAL A 101 -21.23 -3.67 -2.53
N SER A 102 -21.70 -2.69 -1.73
CA SER A 102 -21.64 -2.73 -0.28
C SER A 102 -20.22 -3.04 0.25
N TYR A 103 -20.08 -4.05 1.09
CA TYR A 103 -18.84 -4.40 1.80
C TYR A 103 -17.92 -5.34 1.02
N TYR A 104 -18.31 -5.82 -0.17
CA TYR A 104 -17.53 -6.82 -0.91
C TYR A 104 -16.15 -6.35 -1.35
N LEU A 105 -15.94 -5.03 -1.45
CA LEU A 105 -14.67 -4.45 -1.88
C LEU A 105 -13.71 -4.08 -0.74
N PHE A 106 -14.01 -4.41 0.51
CA PHE A 106 -13.15 -4.04 1.65
C PHE A 106 -11.74 -4.66 1.58
N HIS A 107 -11.57 -5.75 0.86
CA HIS A 107 -10.26 -6.38 0.64
C HIS A 107 -9.42 -5.72 -0.47
N ILE A 108 -9.95 -4.72 -1.17
CA ILE A 108 -9.19 -4.03 -2.24
C ILE A 108 -7.99 -3.28 -1.67
N THR A 109 -8.08 -2.71 -0.45
CA THR A 109 -6.98 -1.97 0.16
C THR A 109 -5.69 -2.79 0.28
N PRO A 110 -5.70 -4.00 0.88
CA PRO A 110 -4.53 -4.87 0.87
C PRO A 110 -4.06 -5.24 -0.54
N ALA A 111 -4.99 -5.43 -1.48
CA ALA A 111 -4.65 -5.73 -2.87
C ALA A 111 -3.88 -4.58 -3.53
N PHE A 112 -4.24 -3.32 -3.28
CA PHE A 112 -3.48 -2.17 -3.76
C PHE A 112 -2.07 -2.15 -3.15
N ILE A 113 -1.94 -2.38 -1.85
CA ILE A 113 -0.62 -2.37 -1.18
C ILE A 113 0.29 -3.45 -1.79
N LEU A 114 -0.18 -4.69 -1.91
CA LEU A 114 0.60 -5.77 -2.53
C LEU A 114 0.83 -5.53 -4.03
N GLY A 115 -0.16 -5.01 -4.76
CA GLY A 115 -0.05 -4.75 -6.19
C GLY A 115 0.99 -3.69 -6.51
N PHE A 116 0.99 -2.57 -5.82
CA PHE A 116 2.01 -1.52 -6.01
C PHE A 116 3.39 -1.97 -5.52
N ALA A 117 3.47 -2.78 -4.44
CA ALA A 117 4.71 -3.40 -4.03
C ALA A 117 5.31 -4.29 -5.14
N ASN A 118 4.48 -5.14 -5.74
CA ASN A 118 4.90 -6.00 -6.85
C ASN A 118 5.35 -5.18 -8.07
N LEU A 119 4.64 -4.10 -8.43
CA LEU A 119 5.04 -3.22 -9.52
C LEU A 119 6.43 -2.62 -9.28
N LEU A 120 6.66 -2.09 -8.08
CA LEU A 120 7.95 -1.49 -7.71
C LEU A 120 9.07 -2.54 -7.73
N LEU A 121 8.86 -3.72 -7.17
CA LEU A 121 9.87 -4.77 -7.14
C LEU A 121 10.19 -5.27 -8.55
N ILE A 122 9.18 -5.48 -9.41
CA ILE A 122 9.37 -5.85 -10.81
C ILE A 122 10.17 -4.78 -11.56
N GLU A 123 9.86 -3.50 -11.35
CA GLU A 123 10.63 -2.40 -11.93
C GLU A 123 12.12 -2.52 -11.56
N LYS A 124 12.43 -2.70 -10.27
CA LYS A 124 13.81 -2.81 -9.78
C LYS A 124 14.52 -4.09 -10.26
N ILE A 125 13.78 -5.20 -10.45
CA ILE A 125 14.32 -6.45 -10.99
C ILE A 125 14.76 -6.30 -12.46
N PHE A 126 13.94 -5.62 -13.27
CA PHE A 126 14.16 -5.51 -14.71
C PHE A 126 14.89 -4.23 -15.14
N ASP A 127 15.25 -3.35 -14.23
CA ASP A 127 16.03 -2.16 -14.55
C ASP A 127 17.47 -2.53 -14.90
N ARG A 128 17.81 -2.38 -16.20
CA ARG A 128 19.14 -2.68 -16.72
C ARG A 128 20.22 -1.78 -16.14
N ASN A 129 19.90 -0.56 -15.74
CA ASN A 129 20.87 0.37 -15.14
C ASN A 129 21.22 -0.08 -13.73
N ILE A 130 20.23 -0.50 -12.95
CA ILE A 130 20.42 -1.08 -11.62
C ILE A 130 21.23 -2.37 -11.74
N PHE A 131 20.87 -3.27 -12.64
CA PHE A 131 21.59 -4.53 -12.84
C PHE A 131 23.08 -4.35 -13.13
N LYS A 132 23.46 -3.31 -13.87
CA LYS A 132 24.86 -2.99 -14.16
C LYS A 132 25.58 -2.37 -12.96
N LYS A 133 24.91 -1.53 -12.17
CA LYS A 133 25.51 -0.77 -11.08
C LYS A 133 25.42 -1.49 -9.75
N ASP A 134 24.30 -2.12 -9.45
CA ASP A 134 24.01 -2.69 -8.13
C ASP A 134 23.20 -3.99 -8.23
N LYS A 135 23.93 -5.07 -8.44
CA LYS A 135 23.36 -6.42 -8.48
C LYS A 135 22.69 -6.81 -7.16
N PHE A 136 23.09 -6.19 -6.04
CA PHE A 136 22.54 -6.49 -4.72
C PHE A 136 21.08 -6.05 -4.62
N ILE A 137 20.75 -4.81 -5.02
CA ILE A 137 19.37 -4.32 -5.01
C ILE A 137 18.48 -5.16 -5.92
N ASN A 138 18.97 -5.52 -7.08
CA ASN A 138 18.26 -6.33 -8.04
C ASN A 138 17.93 -7.73 -7.46
N LEU A 139 18.95 -8.40 -6.88
CA LEU A 139 18.77 -9.69 -6.22
C LEU A 139 17.84 -9.60 -5.00
N LEU A 140 18.02 -8.57 -4.18
CA LEU A 140 17.17 -8.34 -2.99
C LEU A 140 15.71 -8.11 -3.39
N SER A 141 15.47 -7.35 -4.47
CA SER A 141 14.13 -7.12 -5.01
C SER A 141 13.50 -8.43 -5.52
N LEU A 142 14.27 -9.30 -6.15
CA LEU A 142 13.80 -10.62 -6.58
C LEU A 142 13.44 -11.51 -5.39
N ILE A 143 14.29 -11.56 -4.38
CA ILE A 143 14.02 -12.33 -3.14
C ILE A 143 12.74 -11.84 -2.48
N PHE A 144 12.57 -10.53 -2.32
CA PHE A 144 11.38 -9.96 -1.71
C PHE A 144 10.12 -10.15 -2.58
N PHE A 145 10.23 -10.06 -3.89
CA PHE A 145 9.14 -10.37 -4.79
C PHE A 145 8.62 -11.80 -4.61
N ILE A 146 9.54 -12.77 -4.56
CA ILE A 146 9.21 -14.18 -4.31
C ILE A 146 8.59 -14.33 -2.91
N PHE A 147 9.22 -13.75 -1.89
CA PHE A 147 8.76 -13.82 -0.51
C PHE A 147 7.34 -13.26 -0.35
N LEU A 148 7.07 -12.05 -0.87
CA LEU A 148 5.76 -11.43 -0.74
C LEU A 148 4.65 -12.26 -1.38
N ASN A 149 4.90 -12.82 -2.55
CA ASN A 149 3.87 -13.58 -3.27
C ASN A 149 3.68 -15.01 -2.74
N ILE A 150 4.67 -15.58 -2.06
CA ILE A 150 4.51 -16.87 -1.39
C ILE A 150 3.79 -16.73 -0.04
N PHE A 151 4.16 -15.72 0.77
CA PHE A 151 3.65 -15.60 2.13
C PHE A 151 2.40 -14.72 2.26
N PHE A 152 2.23 -13.73 1.37
CA PHE A 152 1.15 -12.76 1.46
C PHE A 152 0.10 -12.86 0.34
N TYR A 153 0.05 -13.97 -0.39
CA TYR A 153 -0.92 -14.17 -1.48
C TYR A 153 -2.38 -14.20 -1.01
N ARG A 154 -2.63 -14.56 0.26
CA ARG A 154 -3.99 -14.64 0.84
C ARG A 154 -4.46 -13.24 1.25
N LEU A 155 -4.87 -12.45 0.27
CA LEU A 155 -5.23 -11.04 0.45
C LEU A 155 -6.42 -10.83 1.39
N ALA A 156 -7.39 -11.74 1.41
CA ALA A 156 -8.54 -11.68 2.30
C ALA A 156 -8.17 -11.80 3.80
N GLU A 157 -6.97 -12.29 4.11
CA GLU A 157 -6.45 -12.35 5.47
C GLU A 157 -5.63 -11.12 5.87
N HIS A 158 -5.37 -10.21 4.93
CA HIS A 158 -4.57 -9.04 5.23
C HIS A 158 -5.31 -8.08 6.14
N GLY A 159 -4.67 -7.81 7.27
CA GLY A 159 -5.00 -6.70 8.15
C GLY A 159 -3.85 -5.70 8.18
N THR A 160 -3.71 -5.03 9.32
CA THR A 160 -2.69 -4.00 9.55
C THR A 160 -1.27 -4.55 9.47
N ASP A 161 -1.04 -5.76 10.00
CA ASP A 161 0.31 -6.30 10.17
C ASP A 161 0.92 -6.74 8.85
N ARG A 162 0.19 -7.51 8.03
CA ARG A 162 0.70 -7.96 6.72
C ARG A 162 0.92 -6.79 5.77
N SER A 163 -0.03 -5.87 5.71
CA SER A 163 0.13 -4.65 4.91
C SER A 163 1.32 -3.80 5.38
N GLY A 164 1.53 -3.70 6.70
CA GLY A 164 2.69 -3.03 7.27
C GLY A 164 4.02 -3.71 6.90
N MET A 165 4.09 -5.04 6.97
CA MET A 165 5.29 -5.80 6.57
C MET A 165 5.64 -5.59 5.09
N ILE A 166 4.66 -5.55 4.21
CA ILE A 166 4.86 -5.24 2.78
C ILE A 166 5.47 -3.84 2.63
N LEU A 167 4.92 -2.83 3.31
CA LEU A 167 5.42 -1.46 3.26
C LEU A 167 6.83 -1.33 3.84
N ILE A 168 7.17 -2.07 4.91
CA ILE A 168 8.54 -2.12 5.45
C ILE A 168 9.51 -2.61 4.37
N ILE A 169 9.18 -3.69 3.67
CA ILE A 169 10.01 -4.24 2.60
C ILE A 169 10.24 -3.19 1.51
N ILE A 170 9.19 -2.48 1.11
CA ILE A 170 9.30 -1.39 0.13
C ILE A 170 10.21 -0.26 0.66
N CYS A 171 10.04 0.15 1.91
CA CYS A 171 10.91 1.15 2.53
C CYS A 171 12.38 0.71 2.53
N ILE A 172 12.66 -0.56 2.85
CA ILE A 172 14.04 -1.10 2.86
C ILE A 172 14.65 -1.04 1.45
N ILE A 173 13.94 -1.50 0.41
CA ILE A 173 14.42 -1.47 -0.98
C ILE A 173 14.71 -0.04 -1.43
N LEU A 174 13.77 0.88 -1.18
CA LEU A 174 13.94 2.28 -1.54
C LEU A 174 15.10 2.92 -0.80
N LEU A 175 15.28 2.61 0.47
CA LEU A 175 16.37 3.12 1.28
C LEU A 175 17.73 2.68 0.73
N PHE A 176 17.92 1.37 0.46
CA PHE A 176 19.15 0.88 -0.15
C PHE A 176 19.41 1.51 -1.52
N TYR A 177 18.35 1.66 -2.33
CA TYR A 177 18.48 2.33 -3.63
C TYR A 177 18.95 3.78 -3.49
N ILE A 178 18.39 4.54 -2.56
CA ILE A 178 18.74 5.93 -2.31
C ILE A 178 20.19 6.05 -1.81
N ILE A 179 20.59 5.22 -0.84
CA ILE A 179 21.95 5.23 -0.27
C ILE A 179 23.00 4.92 -1.35
N ASN A 180 22.78 3.89 -2.15
CA ASN A 180 23.74 3.48 -3.19
C ASN A 180 23.84 4.48 -4.36
N ASN A 181 22.81 5.32 -4.55
CA ASN A 181 22.83 6.38 -5.56
C ASN A 181 22.99 7.78 -4.96
N SER A 182 23.48 7.91 -3.72
CA SER A 182 23.61 9.19 -2.99
C SER A 182 24.51 10.21 -3.68
N SER A 183 25.54 9.78 -4.42
CA SER A 183 26.38 10.65 -5.23
C SER A 183 25.64 11.41 -6.34
N ASN A 184 24.41 11.01 -6.64
CA ASN A 184 23.54 11.58 -7.66
C ASN A 184 22.24 12.15 -7.05
N ILE A 185 22.26 12.65 -5.81
CA ILE A 185 21.09 13.16 -5.06
C ILE A 185 20.26 14.20 -5.83
N PHE A 186 20.87 14.91 -6.77
CA PHE A 186 20.21 15.93 -7.61
C PHE A 186 19.52 15.37 -8.86
N ILE A 187 19.61 14.06 -9.14
CA ILE A 187 18.88 13.46 -10.25
C ILE A 187 17.41 13.32 -9.86
N ASN A 188 16.51 13.70 -10.76
CA ASN A 188 15.05 13.66 -10.52
C ASN A 188 14.54 12.30 -10.06
N GLU A 189 15.15 11.20 -10.49
CA GLU A 189 14.81 9.84 -10.10
C GLU A 189 15.02 9.59 -8.58
N ASN A 190 16.11 10.08 -8.00
CA ASN A 190 16.34 9.97 -6.56
C ASN A 190 15.32 10.78 -5.76
N LYS A 191 14.94 11.96 -6.24
CA LYS A 191 13.89 12.77 -5.60
C LYS A 191 12.56 12.03 -5.58
N ASP A 192 12.20 11.32 -6.64
CA ASP A 192 10.93 10.60 -6.70
C ASP A 192 10.97 9.33 -5.82
N ASN A 193 12.09 8.63 -5.75
CA ASN A 193 12.27 7.53 -4.79
C ASN A 193 12.24 8.01 -3.33
N MET A 194 12.81 9.18 -3.01
CA MET A 194 12.71 9.79 -1.68
C MET A 194 11.27 10.16 -1.30
N LYS A 195 10.50 10.73 -2.24
CA LYS A 195 9.07 11.01 -2.03
C LYS A 195 8.30 9.71 -1.78
N LEU A 196 8.53 8.70 -2.60
CA LEU A 196 7.86 7.40 -2.48
C LEU A 196 8.20 6.73 -1.14
N PHE A 197 9.47 6.77 -0.72
CA PHE A 197 9.89 6.29 0.59
C PHE A 197 9.15 7.03 1.72
N SER A 198 9.13 8.37 1.68
CA SER A 198 8.47 9.17 2.70
C SER A 198 6.96 8.90 2.78
N ILE A 199 6.28 8.79 1.63
CA ILE A 199 4.85 8.45 1.56
C ILE A 199 4.61 7.05 2.11
N SER A 200 5.43 6.07 1.73
CA SER A 200 5.31 4.68 2.21
C SER A 200 5.51 4.60 3.72
N LEU A 201 6.48 5.34 4.26
CA LEU A 201 6.75 5.40 5.70
C LEU A 201 5.60 6.10 6.46
N CYS A 202 5.07 7.21 5.94
CA CYS A 202 3.89 7.86 6.52
C CYS A 202 2.69 6.92 6.54
N LEU A 203 2.42 6.21 5.44
CA LEU A 203 1.33 5.23 5.38
C LEU A 203 1.56 4.11 6.40
N LEU A 204 2.78 3.58 6.49
CA LEU A 204 3.16 2.54 7.45
C LEU A 204 2.83 2.94 8.90
N VAL A 205 3.20 4.16 9.30
CA VAL A 205 2.93 4.69 10.65
C VAL A 205 1.43 4.81 10.92
N THR A 206 0.64 5.19 9.92
CA THR A 206 -0.82 5.29 10.08
C THR A 206 -1.53 3.94 10.10
N LEU A 207 -0.88 2.86 9.66
CA LEU A 207 -1.44 1.50 9.78
C LEU A 207 -1.44 1.04 11.24
N LYS A 208 -0.37 1.31 11.99
CA LYS A 208 -0.24 0.90 13.38
C LYS A 208 0.81 1.76 14.10
N PRO A 209 0.52 2.30 15.29
CA PRO A 209 1.47 3.14 16.03
C PRO A 209 2.82 2.47 16.31
N PHE A 210 2.86 1.14 16.40
CA PHE A 210 4.10 0.36 16.55
C PHE A 210 5.16 0.69 15.49
N TYR A 211 4.74 1.05 14.28
CA TYR A 211 5.65 1.37 13.17
C TYR A 211 6.33 2.74 13.30
N LEU A 212 6.02 3.54 14.33
CA LEU A 212 6.78 4.76 14.67
C LEU A 212 8.28 4.47 14.85
N ILE A 213 8.66 3.24 15.22
CA ILE A 213 10.06 2.80 15.34
C ILE A 213 10.86 2.97 14.04
N TYR A 214 10.20 3.07 12.88
CA TYR A 214 10.85 3.25 11.59
C TYR A 214 11.04 4.72 11.19
N ILE A 215 10.46 5.70 11.92
CA ILE A 215 10.64 7.14 11.64
C ILE A 215 12.11 7.57 11.62
N PRO A 216 12.99 7.06 12.52
CA PRO A 216 14.41 7.42 12.47
C PRO A 216 15.10 7.14 11.14
N LEU A 217 14.55 6.27 10.28
CA LEU A 217 15.07 6.05 8.94
C LEU A 217 15.03 7.32 8.06
N LEU A 218 14.14 8.27 8.34
CA LEU A 218 14.13 9.57 7.66
C LEU A 218 15.40 10.39 7.95
N VAL A 219 16.00 10.20 9.12
CA VAL A 219 17.20 10.95 9.54
C VAL A 219 18.39 10.62 8.63
N ILE A 220 18.42 9.44 8.01
CA ILE A 220 19.47 9.03 7.08
C ILE A 220 19.60 10.03 5.91
N PHE A 221 18.49 10.65 5.46
CA PHE A 221 18.52 11.64 4.38
C PHE A 221 19.16 12.97 4.74
N PHE A 222 19.35 13.26 6.03
CA PHE A 222 20.01 14.49 6.48
C PHE A 222 21.53 14.31 6.60
N PHE A 223 22.03 13.07 6.58
CA PHE A 223 23.45 12.76 6.72
C PHE A 223 24.09 12.30 5.39
N HIS A 224 23.32 12.18 4.35
CA HIS A 224 23.75 11.85 2.98
C HIS A 224 23.36 12.98 2.01
#